data_eb3d936cd8e9f60a5a7505a71a9edde4
#
_entry.id   eb3d936cd8e9f60a5a7505a71a9edde4
#
_cell.length_a   1.000
_cell.length_b   1.000
_cell.length_c   1.000
_cell.angle_alpha   90.00
_cell.angle_beta   90.00
_cell.angle_gamma   90.00
#
_symmetry.space_group_name_H-M   'P 1'
#
loop_
_entity.id
_entity.type
_entity.pdbx_description
1 polymer ?
#
loop_
_entity_poly.entity_id
_entity_poly.type
_entity_poly.pdbx_seq_one_letter_code
_entity_poly.pdbx_strand_id
1 'polypeptide(L)'
;MENTKTKIVAVANQKGGVAKTTSAFNIAAILAQREKKVLMIDLDPQSSLSVSCMKYEYAHDDITITELMSSIINKKTIDFKTAVHHNEPNNIDYIPTTITLSEIEVDL
;
A
#
# COMPACT_ATOMS: atom_id res chain seq x y z
N MET A 1 21.89 20.10 8.44
CA MET A 1 21.17 18.83 8.55
C MET A 1 19.70 19.01 8.31
N GLU A 2 19.20 18.36 7.32
CA GLU A 2 17.80 18.52 6.97
C GLU A 2 16.91 17.70 7.89
N ASN A 3 15.89 18.35 8.42
CA ASN A 3 14.84 17.69 9.13
C ASN A 3 13.83 17.16 8.12
N THR A 4 13.98 15.92 7.77
CA THR A 4 12.99 15.30 6.90
C THR A 4 11.86 14.77 7.75
N LYS A 5 10.69 15.35 7.60
CA LYS A 5 9.48 14.84 8.20
C LYS A 5 8.78 13.92 7.23
N THR A 6 8.44 12.73 7.69
CA THR A 6 7.56 11.86 6.93
C THR A 6 6.17 12.48 6.87
N LYS A 7 5.63 12.60 5.68
CA LYS A 7 4.27 13.10 5.49
C LYS A 7 3.37 11.94 5.10
N ILE A 8 2.21 11.90 5.69
CA ILE A 8 1.20 10.88 5.40
C ILE A 8 0.06 11.56 4.66
N VAL A 9 -0.22 11.07 3.46
CA VAL A 9 -1.30 11.59 2.63
C VAL A 9 -2.27 10.45 2.35
N ALA A 10 -3.54 10.65 2.68
CA ALA A 10 -4.59 9.68 2.39
C ALA A 10 -5.37 10.15 1.17
N VAL A 11 -5.58 9.25 0.22
CA VAL A 11 -6.43 9.49 -0.92
C VAL A 11 -7.66 8.62 -0.75
N ALA A 12 -8.79 9.23 -0.44
CA ALA A 12 -10.00 8.52 -0.12
C ALA A 12 -11.15 9.04 -0.98
N ASN A 13 -12.02 8.13 -1.37
CA ASN A 13 -13.24 8.46 -2.09
C ASN A 13 -14.26 7.38 -1.78
N GLN A 14 -15.46 7.80 -1.40
CA GLN A 14 -16.54 6.86 -1.08
C GLN A 14 -16.99 6.06 -2.29
N LYS A 15 -16.89 6.64 -3.48
CA LYS A 15 -17.18 5.92 -4.70
C LYS A 15 -15.85 5.41 -5.24
N GLY A 16 -15.55 4.15 -5.00
CA GLY A 16 -14.37 3.54 -5.55
C GLY A 16 -14.33 3.71 -7.05
N GLY A 17 -13.17 4.01 -7.57
CA GLY A 17 -13.03 4.16 -8.99
C GLY A 17 -11.58 4.24 -9.40
N VAL A 18 -11.37 4.04 -10.69
CA VAL A 18 -10.04 4.02 -11.28
C VAL A 18 -9.35 5.38 -11.09
N ALA A 19 -10.12 6.47 -11.11
CA ALA A 19 -9.57 7.82 -11.00
C ALA A 19 -8.85 8.05 -9.66
N LYS A 20 -9.40 7.53 -8.57
CA LYS A 20 -8.78 7.66 -7.25
C LYS A 20 -7.41 6.97 -7.22
N THR A 21 -7.38 5.72 -7.66
CA THR A 21 -6.15 4.92 -7.69
C THR A 21 -5.12 5.55 -8.62
N THR A 22 -5.53 5.95 -9.81
CA THR A 22 -4.66 6.57 -10.78
C THR A 22 -4.05 7.86 -10.26
N SER A 23 -4.86 8.69 -9.60
CA SER A 23 -4.38 9.96 -9.04
C SER A 23 -3.34 9.72 -7.95
N ALA A 24 -3.59 8.79 -7.04
CA ALA A 24 -2.64 8.47 -5.98
C ALA A 24 -1.33 7.95 -6.56
N PHE A 25 -1.40 7.05 -7.52
CA PHE A 25 -0.22 6.50 -8.16
C PHE A 25 0.59 7.57 -8.90
N ASN A 26 -0.09 8.45 -9.64
CA ASN A 26 0.58 9.51 -10.39
C ASN A 26 1.31 10.48 -9.46
N ILE A 27 0.69 10.86 -8.36
CA ILE A 27 1.32 11.72 -7.35
C ILE A 27 2.58 11.04 -6.80
N ALA A 28 2.47 9.77 -6.46
CA ALA A 28 3.60 9.01 -5.95
C ALA A 28 4.74 8.92 -6.96
N ALA A 29 4.40 8.68 -8.22
CA ALA A 29 5.41 8.60 -9.28
C ALA A 29 6.14 9.93 -9.47
N ILE A 30 5.42 11.05 -9.44
CA ILE A 30 6.03 12.37 -9.55
C ILE A 30 6.97 12.64 -8.38
N LEU A 31 6.54 12.29 -7.17
CA LEU A 31 7.38 12.47 -5.98
C LEU A 31 8.63 11.62 -6.05
N ALA A 32 8.51 10.39 -6.54
CA ALA A 32 9.66 9.51 -6.69
C ALA A 32 10.64 10.06 -7.73
N GLN A 33 10.15 10.65 -8.82
CA GLN A 33 10.99 11.31 -9.80
C GLN A 33 11.75 12.48 -9.23
N ARG A 34 11.23 13.10 -8.18
CA ARG A 34 11.88 14.20 -7.47
C ARG A 34 12.75 13.72 -6.32
N GLU A 35 13.15 12.46 -6.38
CA GLU A 35 14.06 11.85 -5.41
C GLU A 35 13.48 11.76 -3.99
N LYS A 36 12.16 11.77 -3.87
CA LYS A 36 11.52 11.52 -2.58
C LYS A 36 11.34 10.01 -2.39
N LYS A 37 11.48 9.56 -1.15
CA LYS A 37 11.16 8.18 -0.80
C LYS A 37 9.66 8.07 -0.60
N VAL A 38 9.03 7.21 -1.38
CA VAL A 38 7.59 7.05 -1.36
C VAL A 38 7.24 5.62 -0.97
N LEU A 39 6.34 5.50 -0.01
CA LEU A 39 5.72 4.23 0.35
C LEU A 39 4.23 4.38 0.12
N MET A 40 3.67 3.55 -0.74
CA MET A 40 2.23 3.49 -0.95
C MET A 40 1.67 2.30 -0.20
N ILE A 41 0.53 2.50 0.46
CA ILE A 41 -0.17 1.43 1.18
C ILE A 41 -1.54 1.30 0.55
N ASP A 42 -1.84 0.11 0.04
CA ASP A 42 -3.11 -0.17 -0.58
C ASP A 42 -4.09 -0.67 0.49
N LEU A 43 -5.11 0.14 0.77
CA LEU A 43 -6.15 -0.21 1.74
C LEU A 43 -7.49 -0.52 1.06
N ASP A 44 -7.49 -0.66 -0.27
CA ASP A 44 -8.69 -0.96 -1.03
C ASP A 44 -8.84 -2.47 -1.15
N PRO A 45 -9.93 -3.06 -0.61
CA PRO A 45 -10.15 -4.51 -0.74
C PRO A 45 -10.17 -4.99 -2.19
N GLN A 46 -10.43 -4.11 -3.14
CA GLN A 46 -10.40 -4.47 -4.57
C GLN A 46 -8.99 -4.57 -5.13
N SER A 47 -7.99 -4.15 -4.36
CA SER A 47 -6.58 -4.26 -4.73
C SER A 47 -6.22 -3.49 -6.02
N SER A 48 -6.93 -2.43 -6.34
CA SER A 48 -6.72 -1.71 -7.59
C SER A 48 -5.31 -1.15 -7.73
N LEU A 49 -4.78 -0.54 -6.68
CA LEU A 49 -3.43 -0.02 -6.69
C LEU A 49 -2.40 -1.13 -6.86
N SER A 50 -2.53 -2.19 -6.04
CA SER A 50 -1.59 -3.30 -6.04
C SER A 50 -1.53 -4.00 -7.39
N VAL A 51 -2.69 -4.32 -7.95
CA VAL A 51 -2.77 -5.13 -9.17
C VAL A 51 -2.59 -4.28 -10.42
N SER A 52 -3.33 -3.18 -10.54
CA SER A 52 -3.33 -2.39 -11.76
C SER A 52 -2.11 -1.51 -11.93
N CYS A 53 -1.69 -0.86 -10.86
CA CYS A 53 -0.58 0.10 -10.92
C CYS A 53 0.76 -0.56 -10.64
N MET A 54 0.84 -1.41 -9.63
CA MET A 54 2.10 -2.02 -9.21
C MET A 54 2.35 -3.39 -9.84
N LYS A 55 1.36 -3.94 -10.56
CA LYS A 55 1.47 -5.26 -11.19
C LYS A 55 1.78 -6.36 -10.19
N TYR A 56 1.25 -6.21 -8.98
CA TYR A 56 1.48 -7.18 -7.92
C TYR A 56 0.78 -8.50 -8.23
N GLU A 57 1.51 -9.59 -8.05
CA GLU A 57 0.96 -10.94 -8.10
C GLU A 57 1.17 -11.59 -6.74
N TYR A 58 0.07 -12.03 -6.13
CA TYR A 58 0.13 -12.65 -4.82
C TYR A 58 0.85 -14.00 -4.91
N ALA A 59 1.89 -14.16 -4.11
CA ALA A 59 2.58 -15.43 -3.96
C ALA A 59 2.17 -16.05 -2.63
N HIS A 60 2.13 -17.38 -2.58
CA HIS A 60 1.83 -18.09 -1.36
C HIS A 60 2.76 -17.63 -0.24
N ASP A 61 2.19 -17.34 0.93
CA ASP A 61 2.90 -16.83 2.11
C ASP A 61 3.38 -15.38 2.02
N ASP A 62 2.96 -14.62 1.00
CA ASP A 62 3.23 -13.19 0.99
C ASP A 62 2.54 -12.51 2.17
N ILE A 63 3.28 -11.57 2.77
CA ILE A 63 2.73 -10.71 3.81
C ILE A 63 2.20 -9.46 3.13
N THR A 64 0.91 -9.18 3.34
CA THR A 64 0.25 -8.00 2.79
C THR A 64 -0.25 -7.13 3.92
N ILE A 65 -0.94 -6.02 3.57
CA ILE A 65 -1.54 -5.18 4.61
C ILE A 65 -2.53 -5.97 5.46
N THR A 66 -3.16 -6.99 4.89
CA THR A 66 -4.10 -7.86 5.61
C THR A 66 -3.41 -8.52 6.80
N GLU A 67 -2.25 -9.14 6.59
CA GLU A 67 -1.53 -9.82 7.66
C GLU A 67 -0.98 -8.84 8.68
N LEU A 68 -0.56 -7.65 8.23
CA LEU A 68 -0.09 -6.62 9.16
C LEU A 68 -1.21 -6.14 10.07
N MET A 69 -2.39 -5.87 9.53
CA MET A 69 -3.54 -5.44 10.33
C MET A 69 -3.99 -6.55 11.27
N SER A 70 -4.02 -7.78 10.78
CA SER A 70 -4.37 -8.94 11.59
C SER A 70 -3.39 -9.12 12.75
N SER A 71 -2.10 -8.91 12.53
CA SER A 71 -1.09 -9.04 13.57
C SER A 71 -1.31 -8.01 14.69
N ILE A 72 -1.70 -6.79 14.33
CA ILE A 72 -1.99 -5.76 15.31
C ILE A 72 -3.21 -6.15 16.15
N ILE A 73 -4.27 -6.62 15.51
CA ILE A 73 -5.49 -7.03 16.19
C ILE A 73 -5.22 -8.18 17.15
N ASN A 74 -4.41 -9.14 16.74
CA ASN A 74 -4.12 -10.34 17.51
C ASN A 74 -2.90 -10.19 18.41
N LYS A 75 -2.35 -8.99 18.51
CA LYS A 75 -1.18 -8.67 19.35
C LYS A 75 0.02 -9.56 19.05
N LYS A 76 0.20 -9.92 17.78
CA LYS A 76 1.36 -10.65 17.30
C LYS A 76 2.35 -9.69 16.67
N THR A 77 3.61 -10.07 16.68
CA THR A 77 4.67 -9.24 16.10
C THR A 77 5.00 -9.75 14.70
N ILE A 78 4.94 -8.86 13.71
CA ILE A 78 5.40 -9.12 12.35
C ILE A 78 6.32 -7.97 11.97
N ASP A 79 7.45 -8.30 11.37
CA ASP A 79 8.31 -7.27 10.81
C ASP A 79 7.63 -6.69 9.55
N PHE A 80 7.17 -5.45 9.64
CA PHE A 80 6.43 -4.83 8.53
C PHE A 80 7.25 -4.75 7.25
N LYS A 81 8.57 -4.78 7.35
CA LYS A 81 9.44 -4.75 6.16
C LYS A 81 9.21 -5.94 5.25
N THR A 82 8.74 -7.06 5.80
CA THR A 82 8.45 -8.24 4.98
C THR A 82 7.27 -8.01 4.04
N ALA A 83 6.43 -7.01 4.31
CA ALA A 83 5.30 -6.67 3.46
C ALA A 83 5.64 -5.62 2.40
N VAL A 84 6.82 -5.01 2.47
CA VAL A 84 7.20 -3.93 1.56
C VAL A 84 7.78 -4.52 0.29
N HIS A 85 7.19 -4.17 -0.84
CA HIS A 85 7.66 -4.53 -2.17
C HIS A 85 8.19 -3.29 -2.87
N HIS A 86 9.00 -3.49 -3.88
CA HIS A 86 9.57 -2.38 -4.64
C HIS A 86 9.09 -2.45 -6.09
N ASN A 87 8.58 -1.33 -6.57
CA ASN A 87 8.21 -1.17 -7.97
C ASN A 87 9.37 -0.49 -8.70
N GLU A 88 10.15 -1.29 -9.43
CA GLU A 88 11.37 -0.83 -10.11
C GLU A 88 11.11 0.31 -11.10
N PRO A 89 10.14 0.17 -12.02
CA PRO A 89 9.98 1.20 -13.04
C PRO A 89 9.72 2.60 -12.51
N ASN A 90 9.07 2.70 -11.36
CA ASN A 90 8.69 3.99 -10.78
C ASN A 90 9.43 4.35 -9.51
N ASN A 91 10.28 3.44 -9.03
CA ASN A 91 11.04 3.64 -7.80
C ASN A 91 10.11 3.97 -6.60
N ILE A 92 9.06 3.19 -6.46
CA ILE A 92 8.07 3.34 -5.40
C ILE A 92 8.03 2.05 -4.59
N ASP A 93 8.11 2.17 -3.27
CA ASP A 93 7.87 1.05 -2.39
C ASP A 93 6.38 0.98 -2.09
N TYR A 94 5.85 -0.23 -1.92
CA TYR A 94 4.43 -0.38 -1.66
C TYR A 94 4.15 -1.59 -0.79
N ILE A 95 3.04 -1.50 -0.04
CA ILE A 95 2.51 -2.63 0.71
C ILE A 95 1.20 -3.01 0.03
N PRO A 96 1.14 -4.21 -0.58
CA PRO A 96 -0.06 -4.62 -1.31
C PRO A 96 -1.17 -5.07 -0.38
N THR A 97 -2.36 -5.16 -0.94
CA THR A 97 -3.52 -5.75 -0.27
C THR A 97 -4.09 -6.88 -1.12
N THR A 98 -4.93 -7.66 -0.50
CA THR A 98 -5.70 -8.70 -1.19
C THR A 98 -7.17 -8.54 -0.81
N ILE A 99 -8.03 -9.29 -1.49
CA ILE A 99 -9.47 -9.24 -1.25
C ILE A 99 -9.85 -9.61 0.19
N THR A 100 -8.96 -10.32 0.90
CA THR A 100 -9.23 -10.72 2.28
C THR A 100 -9.22 -9.56 3.27
N LEU A 101 -8.79 -8.36 2.85
CA LEU A 101 -8.82 -7.20 3.73
C LEU A 101 -10.24 -6.92 4.26
N SER A 102 -11.26 -7.13 3.43
CA SER A 102 -12.64 -6.90 3.85
C SER A 102 -13.07 -7.78 5.01
N GLU A 103 -12.49 -8.96 5.16
CA GLU A 103 -12.79 -9.86 6.28
C GLU A 103 -12.29 -9.29 7.60
N ILE A 104 -11.14 -8.61 7.58
CA ILE A 104 -10.59 -7.97 8.77
C ILE A 104 -11.48 -6.82 9.23
N GLU A 105 -12.00 -6.04 8.30
CA GLU A 105 -12.89 -4.93 8.63
C GLU A 105 -14.14 -5.38 9.40
N VAL A 106 -14.63 -6.58 9.13
CA VAL A 106 -15.78 -7.13 9.82
C VAL A 106 -15.43 -7.48 11.26
N ASP A 107 -14.22 -7.90 11.52
CA ASP A 107 -13.77 -8.33 12.83
C ASP A 107 -13.36 -7.18 13.75
N LEU A 108 -13.29 -5.98 13.22
CA LEU A 108 -12.98 -4.79 14.00
C LEU A 108 -14.21 -4.31 14.75
#